data_27af1757b429d633589cf9f0a5119f35
#
_entry.id   27af1757b429d633589cf9f0a5119f35
#
_cell.length_a   1.000
_cell.length_b   1.000
_cell.length_c   1.000
_cell.angle_alpha   90.00
_cell.angle_beta   90.00
_cell.angle_gamma   90.00
#
_symmetry.space_group_name_H-M   'P 1'
#
loop_
_entity.id
_entity.type
_entity.pdbx_description
1 polymer ?
#
loop_
_entity_poly.entity_id
_entity_poly.type
_entity_poly.pdbx_seq_one_letter_code
_entity_poly.pdbx_strand_id
1 'polypeptide(L)'
;MNGKSMFEESKIGDSSPHVFTDVSADPFVRGLLHRPAHPNGNGLVLTHGSGSNCQAPLLVALAETFADAGFIVLRCDLPYRQDRSFGPPAPGEAKRDRAGLKNAVAALKNLAKGRMFLGGHSYGGRQASMLCAELPPEKDPAAAPDLAAGLLLLSYPLHPPRKPDQLRTQHFFTLRTPSLFVEGTRDPFGSIAEIEQALKLIPAKTKLMTIEGAGHDLGFKGKSKRGELTENILVEFRAFSGC
;
A
#
# COMPACT_ATOMS: atom_id res chain seq x y z
N MET A 1 19.55 -17.75 -22.93
CA MET A 1 18.23 -17.55 -23.55
C MET A 1 17.68 -16.25 -22.99
N ASN A 2 17.57 -15.22 -23.81
CA ASN A 2 17.18 -13.88 -23.39
C ASN A 2 15.67 -13.83 -23.13
N GLY A 3 15.28 -13.72 -21.85
CA GLY A 3 13.90 -13.44 -21.49
C GLY A 3 13.52 -12.03 -21.90
N LYS A 4 12.84 -11.90 -23.03
CA LYS A 4 12.25 -10.62 -23.45
C LYS A 4 11.08 -10.30 -22.51
N SER A 5 11.21 -9.23 -21.74
CA SER A 5 10.09 -8.51 -21.15
C SER A 5 9.18 -8.05 -22.29
N MET A 6 7.96 -8.58 -22.38
CA MET A 6 6.97 -8.09 -23.33
C MET A 6 6.40 -6.78 -22.79
N PHE A 7 7.04 -5.67 -23.16
CA PHE A 7 6.45 -4.34 -23.06
C PHE A 7 5.72 -4.06 -24.38
N GLU A 8 4.39 -4.02 -24.37
CA GLU A 8 3.67 -3.31 -25.42
C GLU A 8 3.96 -1.81 -25.26
N GLU A 9 4.61 -1.21 -26.24
CA GLU A 9 4.78 0.26 -26.31
C GLU A 9 3.41 0.91 -26.48
N SER A 10 2.88 1.46 -25.39
CA SER A 10 1.68 2.30 -25.46
C SER A 10 2.01 3.67 -26.01
N LYS A 11 1.14 4.18 -26.87
CA LYS A 11 1.21 5.52 -27.45
C LYS A 11 1.28 6.59 -26.34
N ILE A 12 2.19 7.54 -26.48
CA ILE A 12 2.33 8.71 -25.62
C ILE A 12 0.97 9.44 -25.62
N GLY A 13 0.32 9.54 -24.44
CA GLY A 13 -0.94 10.28 -24.26
C GLY A 13 -2.11 9.48 -23.67
N ASP A 14 -1.99 8.16 -23.48
CA ASP A 14 -3.03 7.36 -22.84
C ASP A 14 -2.77 7.24 -21.33
N SER A 15 -3.60 7.91 -20.53
CA SER A 15 -3.57 7.85 -19.06
C SER A 15 -4.24 6.59 -18.48
N SER A 16 -4.75 5.70 -19.34
CA SER A 16 -5.39 4.44 -18.92
C SER A 16 -4.39 3.53 -18.20
N PRO A 17 -4.80 2.82 -17.15
CA PRO A 17 -3.92 1.86 -16.48
C PRO A 17 -3.63 0.67 -17.39
N HIS A 18 -2.35 0.29 -17.48
CA HIS A 18 -1.90 -0.86 -18.25
C HIS A 18 -1.75 -2.10 -17.37
N VAL A 19 -2.07 -3.27 -17.93
CA VAL A 19 -1.78 -4.55 -17.27
C VAL A 19 -0.27 -4.67 -17.07
N PHE A 20 0.14 -4.94 -15.84
CA PHE A 20 1.53 -5.16 -15.46
C PHE A 20 1.73 -6.58 -14.95
N THR A 21 2.71 -7.28 -15.51
CA THR A 21 3.10 -8.62 -15.04
C THR A 21 4.62 -8.74 -15.06
N ASP A 22 5.20 -9.17 -13.94
CA ASP A 22 6.60 -9.57 -13.85
C ASP A 22 6.65 -11.05 -13.42
N VAL A 23 6.91 -11.91 -14.40
CA VAL A 23 7.00 -13.37 -14.21
C VAL A 23 8.40 -13.84 -13.83
N SER A 24 9.38 -12.94 -13.81
CA SER A 24 10.75 -13.26 -13.37
C SER A 24 10.90 -13.31 -11.85
N ALA A 25 9.96 -12.72 -11.13
CA ALA A 25 9.91 -12.71 -9.68
C ALA A 25 9.14 -13.93 -9.13
N ASP A 26 9.54 -14.42 -7.96
CA ASP A 26 8.80 -15.44 -7.21
C ASP A 26 8.51 -14.95 -5.77
N PRO A 27 7.25 -14.75 -5.39
CA PRO A 27 6.03 -14.79 -6.22
C PRO A 27 6.05 -13.75 -7.35
N PHE A 28 5.46 -14.09 -8.50
CA PHE A 28 5.34 -13.14 -9.61
C PHE A 28 4.47 -11.93 -9.23
N VAL A 29 4.65 -10.82 -9.95
CA VAL A 29 3.88 -9.60 -9.73
C VAL A 29 2.83 -9.46 -10.81
N ARG A 30 1.57 -9.24 -10.41
CA ARG A 30 0.46 -8.94 -11.32
C ARG A 30 -0.34 -7.76 -10.78
N GLY A 31 -0.66 -6.83 -11.68
CA GLY A 31 -1.41 -5.65 -11.29
C GLY A 31 -1.74 -4.73 -12.46
N LEU A 32 -1.98 -3.48 -12.14
CA LEU A 32 -2.30 -2.41 -13.07
C LEU A 32 -1.37 -1.22 -12.80
N LEU A 33 -0.62 -0.83 -13.81
CA LEU A 33 0.36 0.26 -13.77
C LEU A 33 -0.26 1.54 -14.33
N HIS A 34 -0.24 2.60 -13.53
CA HIS A 34 -0.59 3.96 -13.93
C HIS A 34 0.70 4.73 -14.22
N ARG A 35 0.79 5.28 -15.43
CA ARG A 35 1.91 6.11 -15.87
C ARG A 35 1.43 7.54 -16.00
N PRO A 36 1.97 8.49 -15.22
CA PRO A 36 1.61 9.89 -15.36
C PRO A 36 2.16 10.47 -16.67
N ALA A 37 1.46 11.47 -17.23
CA ALA A 37 1.96 12.20 -18.39
C ALA A 37 3.28 12.96 -18.07
N HIS A 38 3.40 13.45 -16.82
CA HIS A 38 4.57 14.18 -16.33
C HIS A 38 5.09 13.53 -15.04
N PRO A 39 5.96 12.49 -15.13
CA PRO A 39 6.48 11.80 -13.95
C PRO A 39 7.32 12.72 -13.05
N ASN A 40 7.02 12.72 -11.74
CA ASN A 40 7.85 13.40 -10.73
C ASN A 40 9.01 12.50 -10.22
N GLY A 41 9.16 11.32 -10.79
CA GLY A 41 10.16 10.32 -10.44
C GLY A 41 9.76 9.36 -9.33
N ASN A 42 8.79 9.69 -8.49
CA ASN A 42 8.37 8.85 -7.36
C ASN A 42 7.49 7.66 -7.79
N GLY A 43 7.60 6.56 -7.07
CA GLY A 43 6.77 5.37 -7.26
C GLY A 43 5.93 5.04 -6.04
N LEU A 44 4.70 4.56 -6.26
CA LEU A 44 3.81 4.09 -5.20
C LEU A 44 3.25 2.71 -5.55
N VAL A 45 3.50 1.72 -4.69
CA VAL A 45 2.83 0.42 -4.75
C VAL A 45 1.62 0.46 -3.84
N LEU A 46 0.44 0.10 -4.36
CA LEU A 46 -0.81 -0.02 -3.60
C LEU A 46 -1.34 -1.45 -3.65
N THR A 47 -1.80 -1.97 -2.50
CA THR A 47 -2.43 -3.29 -2.44
C THR A 47 -3.71 -3.30 -1.60
N HIS A 48 -4.46 -4.38 -1.72
CA HIS A 48 -5.87 -4.49 -1.32
C HIS A 48 -6.08 -5.18 0.04
N GLY A 49 -7.29 -5.04 0.59
CA GLY A 49 -7.76 -5.76 1.77
C GLY A 49 -8.05 -7.25 1.51
N SER A 50 -8.23 -8.03 2.58
CA SER A 50 -8.36 -9.49 2.53
C SER A 50 -9.52 -10.02 1.69
N GLY A 51 -10.60 -9.26 1.55
CA GLY A 51 -11.78 -9.64 0.74
C GLY A 51 -11.81 -9.02 -0.67
N SER A 52 -10.72 -8.37 -1.11
CA SER A 52 -10.69 -7.54 -2.31
C SER A 52 -9.57 -7.93 -3.28
N ASN A 53 -9.30 -7.07 -4.27
CA ASN A 53 -8.23 -7.20 -5.26
C ASN A 53 -7.71 -5.81 -5.66
N CYS A 54 -6.74 -5.73 -6.57
CA CYS A 54 -6.14 -4.48 -7.04
C CYS A 54 -7.11 -3.56 -7.80
N GLN A 55 -8.31 -4.02 -8.14
CA GLN A 55 -9.36 -3.22 -8.78
C GLN A 55 -10.37 -2.63 -7.78
N ALA A 56 -10.10 -2.72 -6.46
CA ALA A 56 -10.94 -2.07 -5.45
C ALA A 56 -11.14 -0.59 -5.76
N PRO A 57 -12.38 -0.08 -5.75
CA PRO A 57 -12.67 1.30 -6.17
C PRO A 57 -11.85 2.38 -5.45
N LEU A 58 -11.57 2.20 -4.15
CA LEU A 58 -10.71 3.11 -3.39
C LEU A 58 -9.28 3.13 -3.95
N LEU A 59 -8.72 1.96 -4.27
CA LEU A 59 -7.36 1.86 -4.80
C LEU A 59 -7.27 2.40 -6.23
N VAL A 60 -8.33 2.22 -7.04
CA VAL A 60 -8.42 2.80 -8.39
C VAL A 60 -8.35 4.31 -8.30
N ALA A 61 -9.25 4.92 -7.53
CA ALA A 61 -9.31 6.36 -7.41
C ALA A 61 -8.03 6.98 -6.81
N LEU A 62 -7.44 6.34 -5.79
CA LEU A 62 -6.16 6.79 -5.24
C LEU A 62 -5.05 6.70 -6.29
N ALA A 63 -4.99 5.62 -7.06
CA ALA A 63 -3.95 5.47 -8.07
C ALA A 63 -4.08 6.49 -9.19
N GLU A 64 -5.29 6.83 -9.60
CA GLU A 64 -5.57 7.92 -10.55
C GLU A 64 -5.13 9.26 -9.97
N THR A 65 -5.58 9.62 -8.76
CA THR A 65 -5.20 10.89 -8.08
C THR A 65 -3.67 11.01 -7.91
N PHE A 66 -2.99 9.95 -7.51
CA PHE A 66 -1.52 9.99 -7.36
C PHE A 66 -0.80 10.03 -8.71
N ALA A 67 -1.33 9.35 -9.74
CA ALA A 67 -0.76 9.42 -11.09
C ALA A 67 -0.92 10.82 -11.69
N ASP A 68 -2.07 11.46 -11.53
CA ASP A 68 -2.29 12.85 -11.97
C ASP A 68 -1.32 13.82 -11.28
N ALA A 69 -0.89 13.51 -10.06
CA ALA A 69 0.14 14.25 -9.32
C ALA A 69 1.59 13.84 -9.67
N GLY A 70 1.79 13.01 -10.68
CA GLY A 70 3.10 12.65 -11.23
C GLY A 70 3.74 11.39 -10.66
N PHE A 71 3.08 10.62 -9.80
CA PHE A 71 3.60 9.35 -9.32
C PHE A 71 3.41 8.24 -10.35
N ILE A 72 4.39 7.34 -10.48
CA ILE A 72 4.15 6.06 -11.15
C ILE A 72 3.52 5.13 -10.12
N VAL A 73 2.29 4.66 -10.37
CA VAL A 73 1.54 3.87 -9.38
C VAL A 73 1.28 2.46 -9.88
N LEU A 74 1.68 1.46 -9.10
CA LEU A 74 1.37 0.05 -9.34
C LEU A 74 0.35 -0.42 -8.31
N ARG A 75 -0.88 -0.72 -8.76
CA ARG A 75 -1.85 -1.47 -7.95
C ARG A 75 -1.64 -2.96 -8.20
N CYS A 76 -1.26 -3.72 -7.18
CA CYS A 76 -0.96 -5.15 -7.33
C CYS A 76 -1.88 -6.04 -6.52
N ASP A 77 -2.15 -7.23 -7.07
CA ASP A 77 -2.75 -8.33 -6.35
C ASP A 77 -1.72 -9.01 -5.45
N LEU A 78 -2.09 -9.26 -4.21
CA LEU A 78 -1.28 -10.11 -3.33
C LEU A 78 -1.25 -11.57 -3.86
N PRO A 79 -0.17 -12.33 -3.64
CA PRO A 79 -0.03 -13.70 -4.13
C PRO A 79 -1.24 -14.59 -3.89
N TYR A 80 -1.84 -14.56 -2.70
CA TYR A 80 -3.04 -15.35 -2.43
C TYR A 80 -4.22 -14.99 -3.35
N ARG A 81 -4.31 -13.71 -3.79
CA ARG A 81 -5.37 -13.24 -4.69
C ARG A 81 -5.08 -13.58 -6.15
N GLN A 82 -3.82 -13.76 -6.49
CA GLN A 82 -3.43 -14.26 -7.81
C GLN A 82 -3.81 -15.72 -7.99
N ASP A 83 -3.72 -16.52 -6.91
CA ASP A 83 -4.05 -17.95 -6.92
C ASP A 83 -5.57 -18.20 -6.90
N ARG A 84 -6.36 -17.30 -6.29
CA ARG A 84 -7.82 -17.45 -6.21
C ARG A 84 -8.55 -16.11 -6.24
N SER A 85 -9.68 -16.08 -6.93
CA SER A 85 -10.44 -14.85 -7.21
C SER A 85 -11.25 -14.33 -6.01
N PHE A 86 -11.52 -15.15 -4.98
CA PHE A 86 -12.36 -14.79 -3.83
C PHE A 86 -11.85 -15.42 -2.52
N GLY A 87 -12.43 -14.97 -1.39
CA GLY A 87 -12.08 -15.43 -0.05
C GLY A 87 -10.89 -14.68 0.57
N PRO A 88 -10.70 -14.77 1.89
CA PRO A 88 -9.55 -14.20 2.58
C PRO A 88 -8.28 -15.05 2.37
N PRO A 89 -7.10 -14.52 2.72
CA PRO A 89 -5.88 -15.33 2.74
C PRO A 89 -6.00 -16.49 3.74
N ALA A 90 -5.47 -17.65 3.38
CA ALA A 90 -5.40 -18.78 4.30
C ALA A 90 -4.32 -18.57 5.37
N PRO A 91 -4.40 -19.27 6.51
CA PRO A 91 -3.33 -19.27 7.49
C PRO A 91 -1.98 -19.64 6.84
N GLY A 92 -0.94 -18.86 7.12
CA GLY A 92 0.41 -19.09 6.57
C GLY A 92 0.75 -18.32 5.28
N GLU A 93 -0.21 -17.79 4.53
CA GLU A 93 0.05 -17.07 3.28
C GLU A 93 0.70 -15.68 3.49
N ALA A 94 0.59 -15.11 4.68
CA ALA A 94 1.09 -13.75 4.96
C ALA A 94 2.57 -13.54 4.62
N LYS A 95 3.44 -14.55 4.80
CA LYS A 95 4.86 -14.46 4.44
C LYS A 95 5.04 -14.36 2.92
N ARG A 96 4.30 -15.16 2.16
CA ARG A 96 4.32 -15.15 0.70
C ARG A 96 3.74 -13.83 0.16
N ASP A 97 2.71 -13.29 0.79
CA ASP A 97 2.13 -12.00 0.43
C ASP A 97 3.13 -10.85 0.62
N ARG A 98 3.91 -10.85 1.71
CA ARG A 98 4.99 -9.88 1.91
C ARG A 98 6.10 -10.04 0.89
N ALA A 99 6.48 -11.26 0.52
CA ALA A 99 7.44 -11.49 -0.56
C ALA A 99 6.94 -10.92 -1.89
N GLY A 100 5.66 -11.11 -2.22
CA GLY A 100 5.04 -10.50 -3.41
C GLY A 100 5.05 -8.97 -3.37
N LEU A 101 4.79 -8.35 -2.22
CA LEU A 101 4.91 -6.89 -2.08
C LEU A 101 6.36 -6.40 -2.26
N LYS A 102 7.33 -7.12 -1.71
CA LYS A 102 8.76 -6.82 -1.92
C LYS A 102 9.12 -6.85 -3.41
N ASN A 103 8.65 -7.86 -4.12
CA ASN A 103 8.85 -8.00 -5.56
C ASN A 103 8.15 -6.88 -6.35
N ALA A 104 6.93 -6.48 -5.95
CA ALA A 104 6.23 -5.35 -6.56
C ALA A 104 6.97 -4.03 -6.42
N VAL A 105 7.57 -3.76 -5.24
CA VAL A 105 8.42 -2.59 -5.03
C VAL A 105 9.67 -2.67 -5.89
N ALA A 106 10.33 -3.83 -5.98
CA ALA A 106 11.52 -4.03 -6.80
C ALA A 106 11.22 -3.80 -8.30
N ALA A 107 10.10 -4.34 -8.78
CA ALA A 107 9.65 -4.15 -10.16
C ALA A 107 9.38 -2.66 -10.47
N LEU A 108 8.72 -1.93 -9.55
CA LEU A 108 8.42 -0.52 -9.75
C LEU A 108 9.68 0.36 -9.67
N LYS A 109 10.71 0.01 -8.88
CA LYS A 109 12.02 0.69 -8.82
C LYS A 109 12.73 0.75 -10.18
N ASN A 110 12.46 -0.19 -11.06
CA ASN A 110 13.02 -0.17 -12.42
C ASN A 110 12.40 0.94 -13.29
N LEU A 111 11.20 1.38 -12.94
CA LEU A 111 10.43 2.39 -13.68
C LEU A 111 10.49 3.77 -13.02
N ALA A 112 10.41 3.82 -11.70
CA ALA A 112 10.47 5.05 -10.91
C ALA A 112 11.89 5.27 -10.36
N LYS A 113 12.50 6.42 -10.67
CA LYS A 113 13.91 6.73 -10.29
C LYS A 113 14.05 7.53 -9.01
N GLY A 114 12.95 8.05 -8.48
CA GLY A 114 12.89 8.77 -7.22
C GLY A 114 12.59 7.88 -6.02
N ARG A 115 11.88 8.45 -5.04
CA ARG A 115 11.51 7.73 -3.82
C ARG A 115 10.42 6.70 -4.09
N MET A 116 10.54 5.55 -3.44
CA MET A 116 9.53 4.51 -3.46
C MET A 116 8.64 4.61 -2.22
N PHE A 117 7.34 4.46 -2.42
CA PHE A 117 6.35 4.40 -1.36
C PHE A 117 5.55 3.11 -1.48
N LEU A 118 5.08 2.62 -0.34
CA LEU A 118 4.28 1.41 -0.27
C LEU A 118 3.03 1.69 0.55
N GLY A 119 1.88 1.21 0.10
CA GLY A 119 0.64 1.41 0.80
C GLY A 119 -0.35 0.28 0.58
N GLY A 120 -1.43 0.34 1.34
CA GLY A 120 -2.51 -0.61 1.16
C GLY A 120 -3.67 -0.40 2.10
N HIS A 121 -4.79 -1.00 1.72
CA HIS A 121 -6.01 -1.01 2.51
C HIS A 121 -6.06 -2.23 3.43
N SER A 122 -6.41 -2.03 4.70
CA SER A 122 -6.69 -3.10 5.65
C SER A 122 -5.56 -4.15 5.72
N TYR A 123 -5.83 -5.40 5.38
CA TYR A 123 -4.84 -6.49 5.36
C TYR A 123 -3.59 -6.13 4.57
N GLY A 124 -3.74 -5.54 3.38
CA GLY A 124 -2.62 -5.12 2.54
C GLY A 124 -1.75 -4.07 3.21
N GLY A 125 -2.35 -3.06 3.86
CA GLY A 125 -1.62 -2.06 4.65
C GLY A 125 -0.87 -2.70 5.82
N ARG A 126 -1.50 -3.67 6.50
CA ARG A 126 -0.82 -4.43 7.56
C ARG A 126 0.35 -5.25 7.01
N GLN A 127 0.21 -5.92 5.86
CA GLN A 127 1.34 -6.65 5.26
C GLN A 127 2.46 -5.69 4.83
N ALA A 128 2.14 -4.51 4.31
CA ALA A 128 3.10 -3.48 3.97
C ALA A 128 3.90 -3.00 5.19
N SER A 129 3.22 -2.70 6.30
CA SER A 129 3.88 -2.28 7.55
C SER A 129 4.73 -3.40 8.17
N MET A 130 4.26 -4.65 8.14
CA MET A 130 5.03 -5.80 8.61
C MET A 130 6.29 -6.02 7.77
N LEU A 131 6.20 -5.90 6.43
CA LEU A 131 7.34 -6.02 5.54
C LEU A 131 8.41 -4.96 5.82
N CYS A 132 7.99 -3.70 6.02
CA CYS A 132 8.91 -2.61 6.35
C CYS A 132 9.47 -2.68 7.78
N ALA A 133 8.86 -3.46 8.65
CA ALA A 133 9.32 -3.71 10.01
C ALA A 133 10.22 -4.96 10.13
N GLU A 134 10.38 -5.75 9.06
CA GLU A 134 11.29 -6.90 9.06
C GLU A 134 12.72 -6.41 9.26
N LEU A 135 13.37 -6.94 10.30
CA LEU A 135 14.76 -6.58 10.59
C LEU A 135 15.68 -7.08 9.46
N PRO A 136 16.75 -6.32 9.16
CA PRO A 136 17.78 -6.81 8.24
C PRO A 136 18.39 -8.10 8.79
N PRO A 137 18.95 -8.96 7.91
CA PRO A 137 19.72 -10.11 8.36
C PRO A 137 20.82 -9.68 9.34
N GLU A 138 21.03 -10.44 10.42
CA GLU A 138 22.02 -10.11 11.48
C GLU A 138 23.44 -9.83 10.95
N LYS A 139 23.76 -10.32 9.75
CA LYS A 139 25.11 -10.18 9.13
C LYS A 139 25.38 -8.84 8.45
N ASP A 140 24.37 -8.02 8.20
CA ASP A 140 24.56 -6.69 7.61
C ASP A 140 23.43 -5.73 8.04
N PRO A 141 23.59 -5.06 9.21
CA PRO A 141 22.62 -4.06 9.68
C PRO A 141 22.48 -2.86 8.74
N ALA A 142 23.48 -2.61 7.87
CA ALA A 142 23.42 -1.55 6.86
C ALA A 142 22.65 -1.98 5.60
N ALA A 143 22.44 -3.27 5.42
CA ALA A 143 21.64 -3.86 4.33
C ALA A 143 20.13 -3.88 4.60
N ALA A 144 19.63 -3.16 5.62
CA ALA A 144 18.20 -2.87 5.71
C ALA A 144 17.82 -2.11 4.43
N PRO A 145 17.16 -2.73 3.47
CA PRO A 145 16.83 -2.01 2.27
C PRO A 145 15.89 -0.89 2.68
N ASP A 146 16.16 0.33 2.24
CA ASP A 146 15.14 1.36 2.11
C ASP A 146 14.10 0.86 1.11
N LEU A 147 13.29 -0.09 1.57
CA LEU A 147 12.25 -0.70 0.74
C LEU A 147 11.27 0.37 0.29
N ALA A 148 10.92 1.26 1.23
CA ALA A 148 10.04 2.39 0.97
C ALA A 148 10.44 3.59 1.84
N ALA A 149 10.41 4.78 1.26
CA ALA A 149 10.65 6.06 1.94
C ALA A 149 9.48 6.48 2.85
N GLY A 150 8.33 5.83 2.71
CA GLY A 150 7.15 6.07 3.53
C GLY A 150 6.01 5.11 3.21
N LEU A 151 5.10 4.98 4.17
CA LEU A 151 3.92 4.13 4.06
C LEU A 151 2.63 4.96 4.02
N LEU A 152 1.66 4.50 3.21
CA LEU A 152 0.28 4.95 3.19
C LEU A 152 -0.62 3.81 3.66
N LEU A 153 -1.10 3.87 4.89
CA LEU A 153 -1.87 2.80 5.54
C LEU A 153 -3.32 3.23 5.69
N LEU A 154 -4.21 2.57 4.93
CA LEU A 154 -5.62 2.90 4.84
C LEU A 154 -6.43 1.89 5.65
N SER A 155 -7.21 2.37 6.62
CA SER A 155 -8.02 1.53 7.52
C SER A 155 -7.22 0.38 8.11
N TYR A 156 -6.21 0.70 8.89
CA TYR A 156 -5.34 -0.30 9.50
C TYR A 156 -6.15 -1.18 10.46
N PRO A 157 -6.18 -2.52 10.28
CA PRO A 157 -7.00 -3.40 11.10
C PRO A 157 -6.30 -3.70 12.43
N LEU A 158 -6.34 -2.75 13.38
CA LEU A 158 -5.62 -2.80 14.66
C LEU A 158 -5.91 -4.08 15.45
N HIS A 159 -7.17 -4.50 15.46
CA HIS A 159 -7.64 -5.75 16.07
C HIS A 159 -8.83 -6.33 15.29
N PRO A 160 -9.23 -7.59 15.47
CA PRO A 160 -10.49 -8.09 14.93
C PRO A 160 -11.68 -7.33 15.56
N PRO A 161 -12.79 -7.14 14.85
CA PRO A 161 -13.98 -6.49 15.40
C PRO A 161 -14.41 -7.16 16.70
N ARG A 162 -14.71 -6.33 17.73
CA ARG A 162 -15.13 -6.78 19.07
C ARG A 162 -14.09 -7.62 19.83
N LYS A 163 -12.79 -7.54 19.46
CA LYS A 163 -11.68 -8.21 20.15
C LYS A 163 -10.52 -7.25 20.36
N PRO A 164 -10.71 -6.17 21.16
CA PRO A 164 -9.70 -5.13 21.36
C PRO A 164 -8.40 -5.65 21.98
N ASP A 165 -8.46 -6.76 22.75
CA ASP A 165 -7.28 -7.37 23.35
C ASP A 165 -6.37 -8.09 22.34
N GLN A 166 -6.83 -8.32 21.10
CA GLN A 166 -6.07 -9.01 20.06
C GLN A 166 -5.36 -8.01 19.14
N LEU A 167 -4.52 -7.17 19.73
CA LEU A 167 -3.80 -6.13 18.99
C LEU A 167 -2.81 -6.74 17.97
N ARG A 168 -2.75 -6.11 16.80
CA ARG A 168 -1.87 -6.48 15.68
C ARG A 168 -0.70 -5.51 15.55
N THR A 169 -0.03 -5.24 16.68
CA THR A 169 1.01 -4.21 16.83
C THR A 169 2.40 -4.77 17.08
N GLN A 170 2.59 -6.11 17.08
CA GLN A 170 3.85 -6.75 17.46
C GLN A 170 5.07 -6.25 16.68
N HIS A 171 4.87 -5.84 15.43
CA HIS A 171 5.93 -5.32 14.56
C HIS A 171 6.09 -3.78 14.64
N PHE A 172 5.24 -3.07 15.39
CA PHE A 172 5.31 -1.60 15.49
C PHE A 172 6.61 -1.14 16.16
N PHE A 173 7.12 -1.88 17.12
CA PHE A 173 8.37 -1.55 17.82
C PHE A 173 9.62 -1.54 16.91
N THR A 174 9.55 -2.21 15.76
CA THR A 174 10.63 -2.29 14.78
C THR A 174 10.35 -1.52 13.49
N LEU A 175 9.17 -0.90 13.37
CA LEU A 175 8.78 -0.15 12.17
C LEU A 175 9.48 1.21 12.16
N ARG A 176 10.53 1.34 11.33
CA ARG A 176 11.33 2.57 11.20
C ARG A 176 10.98 3.41 9.98
N THR A 177 10.06 2.94 9.14
CA THR A 177 9.58 3.67 7.96
C THR A 177 8.51 4.69 8.38
N PRO A 178 8.64 5.97 8.00
CA PRO A 178 7.61 6.97 8.24
C PRO A 178 6.24 6.52 7.70
N SER A 179 5.17 6.67 8.47
CA SER A 179 3.88 6.07 8.15
C SER A 179 2.71 7.04 8.35
N LEU A 180 1.96 7.30 7.28
CA LEU A 180 0.68 7.98 7.33
C LEU A 180 -0.45 6.94 7.46
N PHE A 181 -1.21 7.03 8.54
CA PHE A 181 -2.42 6.24 8.76
C PHE A 181 -3.64 7.09 8.41
N VAL A 182 -4.56 6.51 7.65
CA VAL A 182 -5.84 7.14 7.28
C VAL A 182 -6.97 6.25 7.80
N GLU A 183 -7.74 6.75 8.78
CA GLU A 183 -8.69 5.93 9.52
C GLU A 183 -10.10 6.56 9.56
N GLY A 184 -11.11 5.73 9.41
CA GLY A 184 -12.49 6.14 9.61
C GLY A 184 -12.86 6.20 11.10
N THR A 185 -13.56 7.25 11.56
CA THR A 185 -13.93 7.41 12.98
C THR A 185 -14.95 6.36 13.45
N ARG A 186 -15.53 5.57 12.54
CA ARG A 186 -16.46 4.45 12.82
C ARG A 186 -15.91 3.10 12.36
N ASP A 187 -14.60 2.97 12.22
CA ASP A 187 -13.99 1.71 11.83
C ASP A 187 -14.09 0.67 12.99
N PRO A 188 -14.71 -0.51 12.78
CA PRO A 188 -14.84 -1.51 13.83
C PRO A 188 -13.54 -2.27 14.14
N PHE A 189 -12.47 -2.05 13.38
CA PHE A 189 -11.16 -2.70 13.58
C PHE A 189 -10.19 -1.90 14.47
N GLY A 190 -10.61 -0.76 14.98
CA GLY A 190 -9.90 0.07 15.94
C GLY A 190 -10.52 1.46 16.01
N SER A 191 -10.76 1.97 17.21
CA SER A 191 -11.16 3.35 17.43
C SER A 191 -9.97 4.29 17.22
N ILE A 192 -10.22 5.56 16.97
CA ILE A 192 -9.19 6.57 16.82
C ILE A 192 -8.27 6.62 18.05
N ALA A 193 -8.83 6.56 19.25
CA ALA A 193 -8.06 6.58 20.50
C ALA A 193 -7.13 5.35 20.64
N GLU A 194 -7.59 4.16 20.23
CA GLU A 194 -6.77 2.95 20.23
C GLU A 194 -5.64 3.05 19.19
N ILE A 195 -5.93 3.56 17.98
CA ILE A 195 -4.91 3.80 16.96
C ILE A 195 -3.86 4.81 17.48
N GLU A 196 -4.26 5.94 18.05
CA GLU A 196 -3.35 6.95 18.62
C GLU A 196 -2.41 6.36 19.68
N GLN A 197 -2.93 5.48 20.55
CA GLN A 197 -2.09 4.79 21.53
C GLN A 197 -1.12 3.81 20.85
N ALA A 198 -1.60 3.05 19.86
CA ALA A 198 -0.77 2.10 19.14
C ALA A 198 0.36 2.79 18.35
N LEU A 199 0.11 3.96 17.77
CA LEU A 199 1.13 4.72 17.01
C LEU A 199 2.32 5.14 17.89
N LYS A 200 2.15 5.30 19.19
CA LYS A 200 3.25 5.62 20.12
C LYS A 200 4.30 4.49 20.24
N LEU A 201 3.96 3.27 19.79
CA LEU A 201 4.88 2.15 19.76
C LEU A 201 5.84 2.20 18.56
N ILE A 202 5.55 3.03 17.55
CA ILE A 202 6.34 3.12 16.33
C ILE A 202 7.47 4.15 16.53
N PRO A 203 8.75 3.75 16.42
CA PRO A 203 9.87 4.68 16.61
C PRO A 203 10.04 5.69 15.47
N ALA A 204 9.46 5.42 14.29
CA ALA A 204 9.49 6.34 13.16
C ALA A 204 8.43 7.44 13.27
N LYS A 205 8.57 8.49 12.45
CA LYS A 205 7.53 9.52 12.30
C LYS A 205 6.22 8.90 11.87
N THR A 206 5.15 9.19 12.60
CA THR A 206 3.78 8.77 12.25
C THR A 206 2.86 9.98 12.18
N LYS A 207 1.82 9.88 11.37
CA LYS A 207 0.70 10.82 11.34
C LYS A 207 -0.61 10.05 11.19
N LEU A 208 -1.64 10.49 11.88
CA LEU A 208 -3.00 9.99 11.76
C LEU A 208 -3.87 11.04 11.07
N MET A 209 -4.52 10.64 9.99
CA MET A 209 -5.58 11.39 9.31
C MET A 209 -6.90 10.69 9.56
N THR A 210 -7.86 11.38 10.13
CA THR A 210 -9.18 10.82 10.45
C THR A 210 -10.22 11.25 9.42
N ILE A 211 -11.08 10.31 9.02
CA ILE A 211 -12.22 10.58 8.13
C ILE A 211 -13.50 10.46 8.93
N GLU A 212 -14.10 11.61 9.21
CA GLU A 212 -15.27 11.70 10.09
C GLU A 212 -16.47 10.93 9.53
N GLY A 213 -17.10 10.12 10.38
CA GLY A 213 -18.27 9.31 10.07
C GLY A 213 -17.99 8.10 9.16
N ALA A 214 -16.77 7.93 8.67
CA ALA A 214 -16.40 6.82 7.79
C ALA A 214 -16.16 5.52 8.58
N GLY A 215 -16.51 4.40 7.96
CA GLY A 215 -16.16 3.05 8.42
C GLY A 215 -14.87 2.54 7.78
N HIS A 216 -14.74 1.21 7.75
CA HIS A 216 -13.54 0.50 7.23
C HIS A 216 -13.26 0.73 5.73
N ASP A 217 -14.23 1.21 4.97
CA ASP A 217 -14.07 1.58 3.57
C ASP A 217 -13.76 3.07 3.36
N LEU A 218 -13.45 3.81 4.43
CA LEU A 218 -13.24 5.26 4.45
C LEU A 218 -14.41 6.06 3.85
N GLY A 219 -15.64 5.50 3.90
CA GLY A 219 -16.82 6.12 3.30
C GLY A 219 -16.84 6.06 1.77
N PHE A 220 -15.93 5.31 1.15
CA PHE A 220 -15.74 5.28 -0.30
C PHE A 220 -16.91 4.66 -1.08
N LYS A 221 -17.80 3.91 -0.44
CA LYS A 221 -19.02 3.39 -1.07
C LYS A 221 -20.08 4.46 -1.37
N GLY A 222 -20.00 5.62 -0.72
CA GLY A 222 -20.82 6.80 -1.01
C GLY A 222 -20.39 7.49 -2.30
N LYS A 223 -21.35 7.91 -3.16
CA LYS A 223 -21.02 8.46 -4.49
C LYS A 223 -20.52 9.91 -4.50
N SER A 224 -20.77 10.71 -3.46
CA SER A 224 -20.68 12.17 -3.54
C SER A 224 -19.34 12.80 -3.10
N LYS A 225 -18.39 12.06 -2.52
CA LYS A 225 -17.15 12.62 -1.96
C LYS A 225 -15.88 11.87 -2.35
N ARG A 226 -15.90 11.04 -3.38
CA ARG A 226 -14.77 10.16 -3.71
C ARG A 226 -13.52 10.93 -4.15
N GLY A 227 -13.67 11.92 -5.02
CA GLY A 227 -12.56 12.75 -5.49
C GLY A 227 -11.98 13.60 -4.38
N GLU A 228 -12.81 14.24 -3.57
CA GLU A 228 -12.38 15.03 -2.41
C GLU A 228 -11.56 14.21 -1.41
N LEU A 229 -11.97 12.97 -1.12
CA LEU A 229 -11.24 12.08 -0.22
C LEU A 229 -9.83 11.76 -0.73
N THR A 230 -9.71 11.36 -1.99
CA THR A 230 -8.40 10.97 -2.55
C THR A 230 -7.46 12.16 -2.71
N GLU A 231 -7.99 13.32 -3.05
CA GLU A 231 -7.22 14.57 -3.09
C GLU A 231 -6.72 14.97 -1.69
N ASN A 232 -7.57 14.91 -0.67
CA ASN A 232 -7.19 15.21 0.70
C ASN A 232 -6.11 14.23 1.21
N ILE A 233 -6.21 12.93 0.86
CA ILE A 233 -5.18 11.93 1.18
C ILE A 233 -3.87 12.26 0.46
N LEU A 234 -3.90 12.65 -0.81
CA LEU A 234 -2.72 13.04 -1.57
C LEU A 234 -2.03 14.27 -0.94
N VAL A 235 -2.79 15.33 -0.65
CA VAL A 235 -2.27 16.55 -0.02
C VAL A 235 -1.60 16.24 1.31
N GLU A 236 -2.28 15.45 2.15
CA GLU A 236 -1.77 15.05 3.45
C GLU A 236 -0.50 14.19 3.32
N PHE A 237 -0.51 13.24 2.38
CA PHE A 237 0.63 12.36 2.12
C PHE A 237 1.85 13.15 1.64
N ARG A 238 1.68 14.09 0.74
CA ARG A 238 2.76 14.95 0.24
C ARG A 238 3.35 15.83 1.35
N ALA A 239 2.50 16.45 2.16
CA ALA A 239 2.93 17.26 3.30
C ALA A 239 3.69 16.42 4.34
N PHE A 240 3.24 15.20 4.59
CA PHE A 240 3.88 14.27 5.53
C PHE A 240 5.21 13.73 5.03
N SER A 241 5.28 13.30 3.77
CA SER A 241 6.43 12.65 3.16
C SER A 241 7.44 13.64 2.56
N GLY A 242 7.07 14.90 2.35
CA GLY A 242 7.91 15.93 1.74
C GLY A 242 8.15 15.67 0.23
N CYS A 243 7.13 15.24 -0.51
CA CYS A 243 7.23 14.98 -1.96
C CYS A 243 6.18 15.74 -2.77
#